data_f4d224f089400b227748c7a1250dd1e2
#
_entry.id   f4d224f089400b227748c7a1250dd1e2
#
_cell.length_a   1.000
_cell.length_b   1.000
_cell.length_c   1.000
_cell.angle_alpha   90.00
_cell.angle_beta   90.00
_cell.angle_gamma   90.00
#
_symmetry.space_group_name_H-M   'P 1'
#
loop_
_entity.id
_entity.type
_entity.pdbx_description
1 polymer ?
#
loop_
_entity_poly.entity_id
_entity_poly.type
_entity_poly.pdbx_seq_one_letter_code
_entity_poly.pdbx_strand_id
1 'polypeptide(L)' 'MQKVFEALASTPRRKILAYLAHADLTAGEIAARFEISKPAVSQHLTVLEAAGLVTSEKRGQFVH' A
#
# COMPACT_ATOMS: atom_id res chain seq x y z
N MET A 1 -1.17 -17.92 -0.51
CA MET A 1 0.13 -17.85 0.19
C MET A 1 1.20 -17.15 -0.62
N GLN A 2 1.40 -17.52 -1.91
CA GLN A 2 2.41 -16.85 -2.73
C GLN A 2 2.19 -15.35 -2.86
N LYS A 3 0.94 -14.91 -3.03
CA LYS A 3 0.64 -13.48 -3.14
C LYS A 3 1.02 -12.71 -1.88
N VAL A 4 0.80 -13.32 -0.72
CA VAL A 4 1.17 -12.69 0.56
C VAL A 4 2.70 -12.60 0.66
N PHE A 5 3.42 -13.65 0.30
CA PHE A 5 4.88 -13.60 0.29
C PHE A 5 5.41 -12.53 -0.65
N GLU A 6 4.87 -12.45 -1.86
CA GLU A 6 5.27 -11.43 -2.82
C GLU A 6 5.02 -10.02 -2.28
N ALA A 7 3.84 -9.81 -1.68
CA ALA A 7 3.50 -8.51 -1.11
C ALA A 7 4.46 -8.13 0.00
N LEU A 8 4.85 -9.06 0.85
CA LEU A 8 5.71 -8.80 2.00
C LEU A 8 7.20 -8.88 1.68
N ALA A 9 7.58 -9.33 0.48
CA ALA A 9 8.98 -9.43 0.08
C ALA A 9 9.62 -8.08 -0.22
N SER A 10 8.82 -7.03 -0.38
CA SER A 10 9.29 -5.70 -0.73
C SER A 10 9.34 -4.80 0.50
N THR A 11 10.49 -4.18 0.72
CA THR A 11 10.63 -3.20 1.82
C THR A 11 9.65 -2.05 1.69
N PRO A 12 9.47 -1.41 0.50
CA PRO A 12 8.46 -0.36 0.37
C PRO A 12 7.05 -0.83 0.73
N ARG A 13 6.67 -2.04 0.30
CA ARG A 13 5.33 -2.54 0.61
C ARG A 13 5.13 -2.78 2.11
N ARG A 14 6.14 -3.30 2.80
CA ARG A 14 6.07 -3.46 4.26
C ARG A 14 5.93 -2.12 4.97
N LYS A 15 6.63 -1.09 4.48
CA LYS A 15 6.52 0.26 5.05
C LYS A 15 5.14 0.86 4.81
N ILE A 16 4.56 0.64 3.64
CA ILE A 16 3.20 1.09 3.36
C ILE A 16 2.22 0.46 4.34
N LEU A 17 2.33 -0.84 4.57
CA LEU A 17 1.46 -1.52 5.53
C LEU A 17 1.62 -0.93 6.94
N ALA A 18 2.84 -0.62 7.35
CA ALA A 18 3.10 -0.03 8.66
C ALA A 18 2.41 1.32 8.80
N TYR A 19 2.47 2.17 7.76
CA TYR A 19 1.75 3.45 7.80
C TYR A 19 0.24 3.25 7.85
N LEU A 20 -0.29 2.33 7.05
CA LEU A 20 -1.73 2.07 7.00
C LEU A 20 -2.26 1.43 8.28
N ALA A 21 -1.39 0.85 9.10
CA ALA A 21 -1.78 0.36 10.42
C ALA A 21 -2.16 1.49 11.37
N HIS A 22 -1.71 2.71 11.08
CA HIS A 22 -1.96 3.87 11.95
C HIS A 22 -2.94 4.88 11.36
N ALA A 23 -3.13 4.89 10.05
CA ALA A 23 -4.02 5.87 9.41
C ALA A 23 -4.44 5.38 8.03
N ASP A 24 -5.64 5.75 7.63
CA ASP A 24 -6.13 5.52 6.28
C ASP A 24 -5.53 6.61 5.38
N LEU A 25 -4.87 6.21 4.31
CA LEU A 25 -4.14 7.15 3.45
C LEU A 25 -4.52 6.96 1.98
N THR A 26 -4.50 8.07 1.24
CA THR A 26 -4.60 8.02 -0.22
C THR A 26 -3.24 7.64 -0.81
N ALA A 27 -3.25 7.22 -2.08
CA ALA A 27 -1.99 6.93 -2.78
C ALA A 27 -1.08 8.16 -2.82
N GLY A 28 -1.65 9.35 -3.00
CA GLY A 28 -0.87 10.59 -2.99
C GLY A 28 -0.21 10.87 -1.65
N GLU A 29 -0.94 10.63 -0.56
CA GLU A 29 -0.39 10.80 0.78
C GLU A 29 0.74 9.81 1.06
N ILE A 30 0.60 8.57 0.61
CA ILE A 30 1.64 7.56 0.74
C ILE A 30 2.87 7.97 -0.08
N ALA A 31 2.66 8.41 -1.33
CA ALA A 31 3.76 8.84 -2.19
C ALA A 31 4.56 9.98 -1.56
N ALA A 32 3.87 10.94 -0.94
CA ALA A 32 4.52 12.07 -0.28
C ALA A 32 5.44 11.60 0.86
N ARG A 33 5.03 10.58 1.59
CA ARG A 33 5.82 10.06 2.72
C ARG A 33 7.08 9.33 2.28
N PHE A 34 7.05 8.71 1.11
CA PHE A 34 8.18 7.92 0.63
C PHE A 34 9.03 8.63 -0.42
N GLU A 35 8.60 9.80 -0.86
CA GLU A 35 9.29 10.54 -1.93
C GLU A 35 9.43 9.70 -3.20
N ILE A 36 8.42 8.88 -3.50
CA ILE A 36 8.37 8.08 -4.74
C ILE A 36 7.13 8.51 -5.54
N SER A 37 7.12 8.11 -6.80
CA SER A 37 6.04 8.53 -7.69
C SER A 37 4.71 7.89 -7.31
N LYS A 38 3.61 8.58 -7.58
CA LYS A 38 2.28 8.06 -7.35
C LYS A 38 2.01 6.77 -8.15
N PRO A 39 2.42 6.65 -9.43
CA PRO A 39 2.28 5.38 -10.14
C PRO A 39 3.00 4.21 -9.47
N ALA A 40 4.19 4.44 -8.89
CA ALA A 40 4.89 3.39 -8.18
C ALA A 40 4.13 2.95 -6.93
N VAL A 41 3.59 3.91 -6.18
CA VAL A 41 2.73 3.61 -5.03
C VAL A 41 1.51 2.80 -5.46
N SER A 42 0.88 3.20 -6.57
CA SER A 42 -0.30 2.49 -7.09
C SER A 42 0.03 1.03 -7.42
N GLN A 43 1.20 0.76 -7.98
CA GLN A 43 1.64 -0.60 -8.25
C GLN A 43 1.79 -1.41 -6.97
N HIS A 44 2.43 -0.83 -5.95
CA HIS A 44 2.57 -1.49 -4.65
C HIS A 44 1.22 -1.77 -4.02
N LEU A 45 0.30 -0.81 -4.09
CA LEU A 45 -1.04 -0.99 -3.53
C LEU A 45 -1.82 -2.07 -4.26
N THR A 46 -1.67 -2.17 -5.58
CA THR A 46 -2.31 -3.23 -6.37
C THR A 46 -1.84 -4.60 -5.89
N VAL A 47 -0.55 -4.77 -5.64
CA VAL A 47 -0.02 -6.04 -5.13
C VAL A 47 -0.57 -6.33 -3.75
N LEU A 48 -0.62 -5.33 -2.88
CA LEU A 48 -1.14 -5.50 -1.52
C LEU A 48 -2.64 -5.82 -1.51
N GLU A 49 -3.41 -5.18 -2.39
CA GLU A 49 -4.84 -5.49 -2.52
C GLU A 49 -5.07 -6.92 -3.02
N ALA A 50 -4.30 -7.33 -4.02
CA ALA A 50 -4.42 -8.68 -4.56
C ALA A 50 -4.10 -9.75 -3.52
N ALA A 51 -3.23 -9.43 -2.57
CA ALA A 51 -2.89 -10.32 -1.47
C ALA A 51 -3.89 -10.27 -0.31
N GLY A 52 -4.88 -9.38 -0.39
CA GLY A 52 -5.88 -9.22 0.67
C GLY A 52 -5.37 -8.49 1.90
N LEU A 53 -4.25 -7.78 1.77
CA LEU A 53 -3.65 -7.09 2.91
C LEU A 53 -4.13 -5.65 3.07
N VAL A 54 -4.64 -5.05 2.01
CA VAL A 54 -5.25 -3.72 2.05
C VAL A 54 -6.53 -3.71 1.25
N THR A 55 -7.41 -2.77 1.54
CA THR A 55 -8.62 -2.53 0.76
C THR A 55 -8.68 -1.05 0.40
N SER A 56 -9.26 -0.74 -0.77
CA SER A 56 -9.53 0.65 -1.11
C SER A 56 -10.93 1.01 -0.59
N GLU A 57 -11.02 2.16 0.03
CA GLU A 57 -12.22 2.67 0.65
C GLU A 57 -12.71 3.91 -0.07
N LYS A 58 -13.84 4.45 0.37
CA LYS A 58 -14.38 5.68 -0.18
C LYS A 58 -13.34 6.80 -0.12
N ARG A 59 -13.40 7.72 -1.07
CA ARG A 59 -12.51 8.89 -1.16
C ARG A 59 -11.07 8.51 -1.55
N GLY A 60 -10.89 7.30 -2.10
CA GLY A 60 -9.58 6.86 -2.58
C GLY A 60 -8.58 6.52 -1.49
N GLN A 61 -9.04 6.38 -0.25
CA GLN A 61 -8.15 5.98 0.84
C GLN A 61 -7.95 4.48 0.85
N PHE A 62 -6.79 4.06 1.33
CA PHE A 62 -6.47 2.64 1.50
C PHE A 62 -6.39 2.32 2.98
N VAL A 63 -6.80 1.10 3.33
CA VAL A 63 -6.91 0.63 4.70
C VAL A 63 -6.23 -0.73 4.81
N HIS A 64 -5.48 -0.90 5.87
CA HIS A 64 -4.80 -2.17 6.17
C HIS A 64 -5.75 -3.19 6.78
#